data_333bfcf62ea969516937a15b09483abe
#
_entry.id   333bfcf62ea969516937a15b09483abe
#
_cell.length_a   1.000
_cell.length_b   1.000
_cell.length_c   1.000
_cell.angle_alpha   90.00
_cell.angle_beta   90.00
_cell.angle_gamma   90.00
#
_symmetry.space_group_name_H-M   'P 1'
#
loop_
_entity.id
_entity.type
_entity.pdbx_description
1 polymer ?
#
loop_
_entity_poly.entity_id
_entity_poly.type
_entity_poly.pdbx_seq_one_letter_code
_entity_poly.pdbx_strand_id
1 'polypeptide(L)'
;ELLNLWKESTSNLLKAYNFSDEEIEDLLEKRLELDRRIAAVVLSNEESSEYAKLYHPYAYEDFKKFAPALPLDDFFQAVIGQTPDKVIVDEERFWQAADQFYSEEAWPLFKATLILGVVNLSTSYLTDEIRVLSGAYGRALSGVPEAQDKVKAAYHLAQGPFKQALGLWYAH
;
A
#
# COMPACT_ATOMS: atom_id res chain seq x y z
N GLU A 1 12.02 -16.30 -7.18
CA GLU A 1 11.55 -17.13 -6.05
C GLU A 1 10.49 -16.38 -5.22
N LEU A 2 10.80 -15.21 -4.66
CA LEU A 2 9.86 -14.42 -3.84
C LEU A 2 8.60 -13.99 -4.58
N LEU A 3 8.71 -13.59 -5.84
CA LEU A 3 7.55 -13.22 -6.65
C LEU A 3 6.59 -14.40 -6.85
N ASN A 4 7.12 -15.61 -7.09
CA ASN A 4 6.29 -16.81 -7.25
C ASN A 4 5.58 -17.15 -5.94
N LEU A 5 6.26 -17.03 -4.82
CA LEU A 5 5.67 -17.23 -3.50
C LEU A 5 4.56 -16.21 -3.20
N TRP A 6 4.78 -14.93 -3.56
CA TRP A 6 3.75 -13.90 -3.43
C TRP A 6 2.53 -14.21 -4.30
N LYS A 7 2.74 -14.58 -5.56
CA LYS A 7 1.65 -14.97 -6.46
C LYS A 7 0.85 -16.15 -5.91
N GLU A 8 1.53 -17.20 -5.46
CA GLU A 8 0.90 -18.39 -4.89
C GLU A 8 0.09 -18.06 -3.63
N SER A 9 0.69 -17.34 -2.69
CA SER A 9 0.03 -16.94 -1.44
C SER A 9 -1.19 -16.06 -1.69
N THR A 10 -1.07 -15.10 -2.62
CA THR A 10 -2.18 -14.21 -2.98
C THR A 10 -3.29 -14.98 -3.71
N SER A 11 -2.93 -15.89 -4.63
CA SER A 11 -3.90 -16.74 -5.32
C SER A 11 -4.70 -17.60 -4.33
N ASN A 12 -4.01 -18.24 -3.40
CA ASN A 12 -4.66 -19.07 -2.38
C ASN A 12 -5.61 -18.24 -1.50
N LEU A 13 -5.22 -17.02 -1.15
CA LEU A 13 -6.09 -16.11 -0.42
C LEU A 13 -7.33 -15.72 -1.22
N LEU A 14 -7.17 -15.32 -2.48
CA LEU A 14 -8.29 -14.93 -3.35
C LEU A 14 -9.26 -16.10 -3.60
N LYS A 15 -8.76 -17.34 -3.73
CA LYS A 15 -9.60 -18.55 -3.79
C LYS A 15 -10.47 -18.71 -2.55
N ALA A 16 -9.95 -18.42 -1.37
CA ALA A 16 -10.72 -18.44 -0.14
C ALA A 16 -11.84 -17.38 -0.10
N TYR A 17 -11.74 -16.34 -0.92
CA TYR A 17 -12.81 -15.34 -1.15
C TYR A 17 -13.69 -15.67 -2.35
N ASN A 18 -13.59 -16.88 -2.92
CA ASN A 18 -14.35 -17.37 -4.06
C ASN A 18 -14.10 -16.63 -5.40
N PHE A 19 -12.93 -16.03 -5.59
CA PHE A 19 -12.51 -15.55 -6.91
C PHE A 19 -12.21 -16.74 -7.81
N SER A 20 -12.57 -16.66 -9.09
CA SER A 20 -12.21 -17.63 -10.11
C SER A 20 -10.72 -17.55 -10.48
N ASP A 21 -10.17 -18.61 -11.07
CA ASP A 21 -8.78 -18.62 -11.52
C ASP A 21 -8.50 -17.50 -12.54
N GLU A 22 -9.45 -17.20 -13.43
CA GLU A 22 -9.35 -16.13 -14.42
C GLU A 22 -9.31 -14.73 -13.76
N GLU A 23 -10.19 -14.47 -12.78
CA GLU A 23 -10.19 -13.23 -12.03
C GLU A 23 -8.89 -13.03 -11.23
N ILE A 24 -8.37 -14.11 -10.66
CA ILE A 24 -7.11 -14.10 -9.91
C ILE A 24 -5.94 -13.72 -10.82
N GLU A 25 -5.83 -14.36 -11.99
CA GLU A 25 -4.77 -14.08 -12.96
C GLU A 25 -4.82 -12.62 -13.41
N ASP A 26 -6.00 -12.12 -13.78
CA ASP A 26 -6.23 -10.74 -14.20
C ASP A 26 -5.82 -9.72 -13.10
N LEU A 27 -6.24 -9.97 -11.85
CA LEU A 27 -5.88 -9.11 -10.71
C LEU A 27 -4.37 -9.07 -10.46
N LEU A 28 -3.71 -10.23 -10.50
CA LEU A 28 -2.28 -10.33 -10.27
C LEU A 28 -1.47 -9.67 -11.39
N GLU A 29 -1.86 -9.87 -12.65
CA GLU A 29 -1.19 -9.22 -13.79
C GLU A 29 -1.31 -7.70 -13.72
N LYS A 30 -2.50 -7.18 -13.49
CA LYS A 30 -2.74 -5.73 -13.34
C LYS A 30 -1.96 -5.13 -12.18
N ARG A 31 -1.91 -5.81 -11.04
CA ARG A 31 -1.13 -5.37 -9.89
C ARG A 31 0.36 -5.29 -10.22
N LEU A 32 0.91 -6.31 -10.86
CA LEU A 32 2.32 -6.34 -11.23
C LEU A 32 2.66 -5.32 -12.33
N GLU A 33 1.73 -5.07 -13.23
CA GLU A 33 1.91 -4.03 -14.24
C GLU A 33 1.97 -2.64 -13.60
N LEU A 34 1.08 -2.34 -12.64
CA LEU A 34 1.15 -1.08 -11.89
C LEU A 34 2.49 -0.95 -11.16
N ASP A 35 2.95 -2.02 -10.49
CA ASP A 35 4.22 -2.01 -9.77
C ASP A 35 5.42 -1.75 -10.72
N ARG A 36 5.43 -2.35 -11.91
CA ARG A 36 6.47 -2.09 -12.92
C ARG A 36 6.48 -0.63 -13.37
N ARG A 37 5.30 -0.05 -13.62
CA ARG A 37 5.19 1.36 -14.02
C ARG A 37 5.67 2.29 -12.92
N ILE A 38 5.27 2.05 -11.68
CA ILE A 38 5.72 2.85 -10.53
C ILE A 38 7.23 2.69 -10.32
N ALA A 39 7.75 1.46 -10.34
CA ALA A 39 9.17 1.19 -10.16
C ALA A 39 10.07 1.89 -11.19
N ALA A 40 9.55 2.19 -12.39
CA ALA A 40 10.29 2.90 -13.43
C ALA A 40 10.49 4.41 -13.12
N VAL A 41 9.70 4.98 -12.21
CA VAL A 41 9.67 6.44 -11.96
C VAL A 41 9.94 6.82 -10.51
N VAL A 42 9.99 5.87 -9.58
CA VAL A 42 10.38 6.14 -8.18
C VAL A 42 11.88 6.03 -7.98
N LEU A 43 12.36 6.61 -6.90
CA LEU A 43 13.76 6.49 -6.48
C LEU A 43 14.10 5.06 -6.09
N SER A 44 15.31 4.62 -6.37
CA SER A 44 15.86 3.38 -5.82
C SER A 44 16.07 3.50 -4.30
N ASN A 45 16.22 2.36 -3.61
CA ASN A 45 16.53 2.37 -2.17
C ASN A 45 17.84 3.11 -1.85
N GLU A 46 18.81 3.08 -2.76
CA GLU A 46 20.07 3.80 -2.60
C GLU A 46 19.85 5.32 -2.73
N GLU A 47 19.16 5.76 -3.79
CA GLU A 47 18.83 7.18 -3.98
C GLU A 47 17.99 7.73 -2.83
N SER A 48 16.98 6.98 -2.36
CA SER A 48 16.09 7.40 -1.26
C SER A 48 16.79 7.46 0.12
N SER A 49 17.97 6.84 0.25
CA SER A 49 18.78 6.95 1.47
C SER A 49 19.54 8.27 1.60
N GLU A 50 19.69 9.02 0.51
CA GLU A 50 20.37 10.30 0.48
C GLU A 50 19.46 11.47 0.88
N TYR A 51 18.96 11.49 2.10
CA TYR A 51 17.94 12.42 2.61
C TYR A 51 18.19 13.90 2.27
N ALA A 52 19.45 14.33 2.22
CA ALA A 52 19.78 15.73 1.88
C ALA A 52 19.41 16.09 0.43
N LYS A 53 19.34 15.10 -0.45
CA LYS A 53 18.97 15.28 -1.87
C LYS A 53 17.46 15.19 -2.12
N LEU A 54 16.68 14.78 -1.13
CA LEU A 54 15.23 14.63 -1.27
C LEU A 54 14.46 15.94 -0.99
N TYR A 55 15.14 16.98 -0.58
CA TYR A 55 14.52 18.26 -0.26
C TYR A 55 14.37 19.12 -1.53
N HIS A 56 13.26 18.98 -2.23
CA HIS A 56 12.91 19.80 -3.39
C HIS A 56 11.71 20.70 -3.06
N PRO A 57 11.94 21.94 -2.61
CA PRO A 57 10.86 22.88 -2.33
C PRO A 57 10.36 23.52 -3.62
N TYR A 58 9.06 23.41 -3.89
CA TYR A 58 8.37 24.06 -4.99
C TYR A 58 7.34 25.07 -4.47
N ALA A 59 7.19 26.21 -5.14
CA ALA A 59 5.97 26.97 -5.01
C ALA A 59 4.78 26.10 -5.42
N TYR A 60 3.67 26.21 -4.71
CA TYR A 60 2.52 25.34 -4.97
C TYR A 60 2.03 25.40 -6.44
N GLU A 61 2.01 26.60 -7.01
CA GLU A 61 1.62 26.81 -8.41
C GLU A 61 2.57 26.13 -9.41
N ASP A 62 3.83 25.92 -9.05
CA ASP A 62 4.78 25.20 -9.89
C ASP A 62 4.62 23.67 -9.71
N PHE A 63 4.35 23.23 -8.50
CA PHE A 63 4.06 21.82 -8.22
C PHE A 63 2.81 21.33 -8.96
N LYS A 64 1.75 22.13 -9.03
CA LYS A 64 0.53 21.75 -9.79
C LYS A 64 0.79 21.45 -11.27
N LYS A 65 1.84 22.01 -11.85
CA LYS A 65 2.19 21.74 -13.24
C LYS A 65 2.70 20.33 -13.51
N PHE A 66 3.14 19.62 -12.46
CA PHE A 66 3.57 18.22 -12.60
C PHE A 66 2.39 17.27 -12.83
N ALA A 67 1.23 17.57 -12.27
CA ALA A 67 0.05 16.74 -12.35
C ALA A 67 -1.22 17.58 -12.58
N PRO A 68 -1.36 18.21 -13.75
CA PRO A 68 -2.44 19.14 -14.03
C PRO A 68 -3.83 18.48 -14.07
N ALA A 69 -3.90 17.17 -14.27
CA ALA A 69 -5.16 16.42 -14.27
C ALA A 69 -5.68 16.14 -12.84
N LEU A 70 -4.85 16.29 -11.80
CA LEU A 70 -5.26 16.03 -10.43
C LEU A 70 -5.93 17.26 -9.78
N PRO A 71 -7.04 17.08 -9.06
CA PRO A 71 -7.72 18.14 -8.30
C PRO A 71 -6.97 18.48 -7.01
N LEU A 72 -5.71 18.96 -7.13
CA LEU A 72 -4.83 19.19 -5.98
C LEU A 72 -5.36 20.28 -5.05
N ASP A 73 -6.04 21.31 -5.57
CA ASP A 73 -6.65 22.36 -4.75
C ASP A 73 -7.73 21.78 -3.83
N ASP A 74 -8.62 20.92 -4.38
CA ASP A 74 -9.66 20.26 -3.60
C ASP A 74 -9.08 19.31 -2.56
N PHE A 75 -8.02 18.59 -2.95
CA PHE A 75 -7.31 17.70 -2.04
C PHE A 75 -6.73 18.46 -0.84
N PHE A 76 -5.96 19.53 -1.06
CA PHE A 76 -5.37 20.31 0.02
C PHE A 76 -6.44 21.02 0.85
N GLN A 77 -7.49 21.54 0.23
CA GLN A 77 -8.62 22.12 0.95
C GLN A 77 -9.29 21.11 1.87
N ALA A 78 -9.46 19.87 1.43
CA ALA A 78 -10.07 18.81 2.24
C ALA A 78 -9.18 18.33 3.39
N VAL A 79 -7.84 18.29 3.18
CA VAL A 79 -6.90 17.72 4.16
C VAL A 79 -6.44 18.74 5.20
N ILE A 80 -6.11 19.96 4.78
CA ILE A 80 -5.53 20.99 5.66
C ILE A 80 -6.35 22.29 5.71
N GLY A 81 -7.50 22.34 5.01
CA GLY A 81 -8.40 23.50 5.05
C GLY A 81 -7.94 24.73 4.24
N GLN A 82 -6.85 24.60 3.50
CA GLN A 82 -6.29 25.66 2.65
C GLN A 82 -5.33 25.09 1.62
N THR A 83 -5.04 25.85 0.55
CA THR A 83 -3.93 25.53 -0.36
C THR A 83 -2.60 25.97 0.29
N PRO A 84 -1.52 25.17 0.21
CA PRO A 84 -0.22 25.58 0.74
C PRO A 84 0.49 26.57 -0.17
N ASP A 85 1.34 27.44 0.38
CA ASP A 85 2.20 28.31 -0.42
C ASP A 85 3.36 27.52 -1.06
N LYS A 86 3.82 26.48 -0.37
CA LYS A 86 4.97 25.67 -0.75
C LYS A 86 4.73 24.19 -0.45
N VAL A 87 5.27 23.33 -1.31
CA VAL A 87 5.28 21.85 -1.16
C VAL A 87 6.72 21.37 -1.21
N ILE A 88 7.06 20.40 -0.37
CA ILE A 88 8.33 19.67 -0.47
C ILE A 88 8.05 18.36 -1.20
N VAL A 89 8.78 18.12 -2.28
CA VAL A 89 8.62 16.94 -3.14
C VAL A 89 9.88 16.09 -3.03
N ASP A 90 9.76 14.90 -2.49
CA ASP A 90 10.82 13.91 -2.42
C ASP A 90 10.89 13.01 -3.66
N GLU A 91 9.76 12.58 -4.19
CA GLU A 91 9.62 11.73 -5.38
C GLU A 91 9.29 12.56 -6.64
N GLU A 92 10.21 13.44 -7.04
CA GLU A 92 9.99 14.38 -8.16
C GLU A 92 9.66 13.65 -9.47
N ARG A 93 10.41 12.57 -9.80
CA ARG A 93 10.18 11.78 -11.01
C ARG A 93 8.79 11.15 -11.06
N PHE A 94 8.28 10.69 -9.90
CA PHE A 94 6.93 10.16 -9.79
C PHE A 94 5.88 11.25 -10.10
N TRP A 95 6.03 12.43 -9.50
CA TRP A 95 5.09 13.54 -9.72
C TRP A 95 5.09 14.05 -11.16
N GLN A 96 6.24 14.09 -11.82
CA GLN A 96 6.33 14.43 -13.24
C GLN A 96 5.64 13.39 -14.14
N ALA A 97 5.48 12.16 -13.67
CA ALA A 97 4.79 11.08 -14.38
C ALA A 97 3.35 10.84 -13.86
N ALA A 98 2.86 11.63 -12.90
CA ALA A 98 1.63 11.35 -12.16
C ALA A 98 0.40 11.19 -13.07
N ASP A 99 0.26 11.99 -14.12
CA ASP A 99 -0.88 11.90 -15.04
C ASP A 99 -0.98 10.54 -15.76
N GLN A 100 0.12 9.78 -15.87
CA GLN A 100 0.10 8.43 -16.44
C GLN A 100 -0.57 7.42 -15.49
N PHE A 101 -0.56 7.69 -14.20
CA PHE A 101 -1.15 6.82 -13.18
C PHE A 101 -2.60 7.20 -12.86
N TYR A 102 -2.91 8.49 -12.88
CA TYR A 102 -4.23 9.01 -12.52
C TYR A 102 -5.10 9.30 -13.76
N SER A 103 -5.13 8.34 -14.69
CA SER A 103 -5.92 8.40 -15.93
C SER A 103 -7.00 7.31 -15.96
N GLU A 104 -8.01 7.50 -16.81
CA GLU A 104 -9.03 6.48 -17.11
C GLU A 104 -8.39 5.16 -17.58
N GLU A 105 -7.31 5.25 -18.36
CA GLU A 105 -6.58 4.10 -18.88
C GLU A 105 -5.87 3.32 -17.77
N ALA A 106 -5.35 3.98 -16.75
CA ALA A 106 -4.68 3.37 -15.62
C ALA A 106 -5.67 2.84 -14.56
N TRP A 107 -6.93 3.27 -14.59
CA TRP A 107 -7.93 2.90 -13.59
C TRP A 107 -8.06 1.39 -13.36
N PRO A 108 -8.07 0.50 -14.39
CA PRO A 108 -8.14 -0.95 -14.17
C PRO A 108 -7.00 -1.49 -13.31
N LEU A 109 -5.79 -0.91 -13.40
CA LEU A 109 -4.63 -1.30 -12.61
C LEU A 109 -4.79 -0.88 -11.14
N PHE A 110 -5.26 0.33 -10.91
CA PHE A 110 -5.58 0.81 -9.56
C PHE A 110 -6.72 0.03 -8.94
N LYS A 111 -7.79 -0.25 -9.69
CA LYS A 111 -8.92 -1.04 -9.22
C LYS A 111 -8.46 -2.42 -8.73
N ALA A 112 -7.61 -3.10 -9.49
CA ALA A 112 -7.03 -4.39 -9.06
C ALA A 112 -6.24 -4.25 -7.76
N THR A 113 -5.42 -3.22 -7.64
CA THR A 113 -4.65 -2.92 -6.42
C THR A 113 -5.55 -2.65 -5.22
N LEU A 114 -6.62 -1.88 -5.39
CA LEU A 114 -7.61 -1.60 -4.34
C LEU A 114 -8.32 -2.88 -3.88
N ILE A 115 -8.75 -3.74 -4.82
CA ILE A 115 -9.37 -5.04 -4.50
C ILE A 115 -8.42 -5.89 -3.66
N LEU A 116 -7.17 -6.06 -4.10
CA LEU A 116 -6.16 -6.80 -3.34
C LEU A 116 -5.88 -6.17 -1.98
N GLY A 117 -5.86 -4.84 -1.90
CA GLY A 117 -5.70 -4.10 -0.65
C GLY A 117 -6.84 -4.36 0.34
N VAL A 118 -8.10 -4.28 -0.11
CA VAL A 118 -9.29 -4.56 0.73
C VAL A 118 -9.30 -6.02 1.19
N VAL A 119 -9.01 -6.96 0.30
CA VAL A 119 -8.89 -8.38 0.66
C VAL A 119 -7.85 -8.56 1.77
N ASN A 120 -6.64 -8.02 1.61
CA ASN A 120 -5.59 -8.13 2.63
C ASN A 120 -5.96 -7.47 3.96
N LEU A 121 -6.51 -6.27 3.94
CA LEU A 121 -6.91 -5.54 5.16
C LEU A 121 -8.00 -6.27 5.94
N SER A 122 -8.91 -6.95 5.27
CA SER A 122 -10.02 -7.66 5.93
C SER A 122 -9.61 -8.97 6.59
N THR A 123 -8.48 -9.57 6.20
CA THR A 123 -8.05 -10.92 6.66
C THR A 123 -7.94 -11.06 8.17
N SER A 124 -7.50 -10.01 8.87
CA SER A 124 -7.34 -10.00 10.33
C SER A 124 -8.66 -10.04 11.10
N TYR A 125 -9.78 -9.71 10.45
CA TYR A 125 -11.12 -9.61 11.05
C TYR A 125 -12.04 -10.76 10.66
N LEU A 126 -11.55 -11.72 9.87
CA LEU A 126 -12.30 -12.88 9.41
C LEU A 126 -11.94 -14.13 10.19
N THR A 127 -12.03 -15.31 9.53
CA THR A 127 -11.72 -16.57 10.19
C THR A 127 -10.22 -16.74 10.45
N ASP A 128 -9.89 -17.61 11.40
CA ASP A 128 -8.50 -17.93 11.70
C ASP A 128 -7.77 -18.56 10.51
N GLU A 129 -8.48 -19.34 9.71
CA GLU A 129 -7.96 -19.93 8.48
C GLU A 129 -7.52 -18.87 7.49
N ILE A 130 -8.33 -17.84 7.26
CA ILE A 130 -8.01 -16.72 6.36
C ILE A 130 -6.82 -15.91 6.91
N ARG A 131 -6.79 -15.66 8.21
CA ARG A 131 -5.66 -14.99 8.88
C ARG A 131 -4.35 -15.75 8.67
N VAL A 132 -4.36 -17.06 8.89
CA VAL A 132 -3.18 -17.93 8.70
C VAL A 132 -2.76 -17.95 7.23
N LEU A 133 -3.71 -18.06 6.32
CA LEU A 133 -3.45 -18.08 4.88
C LEU A 133 -2.83 -16.77 4.40
N SER A 134 -3.39 -15.63 4.77
CA SER A 134 -2.87 -14.30 4.37
C SER A 134 -1.45 -14.02 4.85
N GLY A 135 -1.07 -14.56 6.01
CA GLY A 135 0.26 -14.38 6.58
C GLY A 135 1.36 -15.26 5.94
N ALA A 136 1.03 -16.15 5.00
CA ALA A 136 1.98 -17.13 4.46
C ALA A 136 3.22 -16.48 3.82
N TYR A 137 3.03 -15.48 2.99
CA TYR A 137 4.12 -14.74 2.35
C TYR A 137 5.02 -14.02 3.36
N GLY A 138 4.42 -13.29 4.31
CA GLY A 138 5.16 -12.57 5.35
C GLY A 138 5.97 -13.50 6.27
N ARG A 139 5.41 -14.66 6.62
CA ARG A 139 6.14 -15.68 7.39
C ARG A 139 7.34 -16.22 6.63
N ALA A 140 7.18 -16.51 5.35
CA ALA A 140 8.27 -16.99 4.52
C ALA A 140 9.40 -15.96 4.39
N LEU A 141 9.06 -14.67 4.23
CA LEU A 141 10.05 -13.57 4.23
C LEU A 141 10.80 -13.45 5.56
N SER A 142 10.11 -13.68 6.67
CA SER A 142 10.68 -13.53 8.02
C SER A 142 11.36 -14.81 8.53
N GLY A 143 11.35 -15.90 7.75
CA GLY A 143 11.87 -17.19 8.18
C GLY A 143 11.10 -17.83 9.34
N VAL A 144 9.83 -17.43 9.54
CA VAL A 144 8.95 -17.93 10.60
C VAL A 144 8.07 -19.04 10.03
N PRO A 145 8.26 -20.32 10.43
CA PRO A 145 7.56 -21.45 9.80
C PRO A 145 6.08 -21.53 10.17
N GLU A 146 5.71 -21.10 11.37
CA GLU A 146 4.37 -21.29 11.93
C GLU A 146 3.63 -19.96 12.11
N ALA A 147 2.31 -19.99 11.91
CA ALA A 147 1.46 -18.87 12.23
C ALA A 147 1.34 -18.70 13.74
N GLN A 148 1.24 -17.45 14.19
CA GLN A 148 0.99 -17.15 15.59
C GLN A 148 -0.33 -17.79 16.04
N ASP A 149 -0.34 -18.30 17.29
CA ASP A 149 -1.55 -18.78 17.95
C ASP A 149 -2.68 -17.76 17.91
N LYS A 150 -3.93 -18.23 17.74
CA LYS A 150 -5.12 -17.40 17.59
C LYS A 150 -5.32 -16.42 18.75
N VAL A 151 -5.15 -16.87 19.99
CA VAL A 151 -5.35 -16.04 21.19
C VAL A 151 -4.30 -14.93 21.24
N LYS A 152 -3.05 -15.27 20.94
CA LYS A 152 -1.96 -14.31 20.88
C LYS A 152 -2.13 -13.31 19.74
N ALA A 153 -2.60 -13.76 18.58
CA ALA A 153 -2.91 -12.89 17.45
C ALA A 153 -4.05 -11.91 17.77
N ALA A 154 -5.13 -12.39 18.40
CA ALA A 154 -6.23 -11.55 18.85
C ALA A 154 -5.79 -10.52 19.90
N TYR A 155 -4.91 -10.91 20.83
CA TYR A 155 -4.32 -9.98 21.79
C TYR A 155 -3.55 -8.85 21.09
N HIS A 156 -2.68 -9.17 20.14
CA HIS A 156 -1.94 -8.15 19.40
C HIS A 156 -2.83 -7.25 18.55
N LEU A 157 -3.88 -7.81 17.94
CA LEU A 157 -4.85 -7.01 17.19
C LEU A 157 -5.59 -6.01 18.11
N ALA A 158 -6.00 -6.45 19.30
CA ALA A 158 -6.63 -5.58 20.28
C ALA A 158 -5.67 -4.52 20.87
N GLN A 159 -4.40 -4.86 21.01
CA GLN A 159 -3.39 -3.98 21.60
C GLN A 159 -3.22 -2.65 20.85
N GLY A 160 -3.37 -2.65 19.53
CA GLY A 160 -3.24 -1.45 18.69
C GLY A 160 -4.22 -0.33 19.10
N PRO A 161 -5.54 -0.53 19.01
CA PRO A 161 -6.55 0.45 19.38
C PRO A 161 -6.51 0.86 20.86
N PHE A 162 -6.13 -0.04 21.75
CA PHE A 162 -6.11 0.17 23.21
C PHE A 162 -4.72 0.53 23.77
N LYS A 163 -3.78 0.89 22.92
CA LYS A 163 -2.38 1.16 23.32
C LYS A 163 -2.26 2.16 24.47
N GLN A 164 -3.02 3.24 24.45
CA GLN A 164 -2.98 4.26 25.52
C GLN A 164 -3.54 3.73 26.84
N ALA A 165 -4.68 3.01 26.79
CA ALA A 165 -5.27 2.42 27.99
C ALA A 165 -4.35 1.37 28.62
N LEU A 166 -3.73 0.53 27.80
CA LEU A 166 -2.75 -0.46 28.23
C LEU A 166 -1.50 0.18 28.84
N GLY A 167 -1.03 1.27 28.24
CA GLY A 167 0.10 2.04 28.76
C GLY A 167 -0.21 2.66 30.12
N LEU A 168 -1.41 3.20 30.32
CA LEU A 168 -1.86 3.72 31.61
C LEU A 168 -1.91 2.61 32.67
N TRP A 169 -2.49 1.46 32.32
CA TRP A 169 -2.56 0.31 33.24
C TRP A 169 -1.17 -0.22 33.62
N TYR A 170 -0.24 -0.24 32.68
CA TYR A 170 1.14 -0.67 32.94
C TYR A 170 1.94 0.30 33.85
N ALA A 171 1.63 1.61 33.77
CA ALA A 171 2.31 2.66 34.54
C ALA A 171 1.83 2.78 36.00
N HIS A 172 0.71 2.15 36.36
CA HIS A 172 0.14 2.06 37.71
C HIS A 172 0.34 0.69 38.33
#